data_b9389b633b2142b29a4cda3ceed51dd1
#
_entry.id   b9389b633b2142b29a4cda3ceed51dd1
#
_cell.length_a   1.000
_cell.length_b   1.000
_cell.length_c   1.000
_cell.angle_alpha   90.00
_cell.angle_beta   90.00
_cell.angle_gamma   90.00
#
_symmetry.space_group_name_H-M   'P 1'
#
loop_
_entity.id
_entity.type
_entity.pdbx_description
1 polymer ?
#
loop_
_entity_poly.entity_id
_entity_poly.type
_entity_poly.pdbx_seq_one_letter_code
_entity_poly.pdbx_strand_id
1 'polypeptide(L)'
;SGSYSLRSIKNGSYTLREGRDYTISGGTVTIKASYLDSLKEGKHSLTFDMNGGIDPVLTIIVSETTVVTDTTETDTQDEKPTVEVTAKFEDVKSGDWFYDAVNYIYNAGLMVGTSDTTFSPYTNTTRGMIVTILHTLEGSPMPNTTNGFTDVGADKYYTDAVAWASANKIVSGYGNSIFSPDNSITREQMAVILMNYAQYKGYDVSTRADLSKFADGEYISPWAKDAMSWANAEGLMQGSGNQLMPADNAQRCQVAAILQSFLERIAK
;
A
#
# COMPACT_ATOMS: atom_id res chain seq x y z
N SER A 1 -14.05 23.50 -11.43
CA SER A 1 -14.02 22.05 -11.07
C SER A 1 -14.84 21.32 -12.13
N GLY A 2 -14.18 20.78 -13.17
CA GLY A 2 -14.81 19.89 -14.12
C GLY A 2 -14.97 18.51 -13.50
N SER A 3 -16.19 18.01 -13.35
CA SER A 3 -16.42 16.62 -13.02
C SER A 3 -16.12 15.77 -14.25
N TYR A 4 -15.08 14.96 -14.19
CA TYR A 4 -14.81 13.97 -15.21
C TYR A 4 -15.85 12.84 -15.10
N SER A 5 -16.37 12.37 -16.24
CA SER A 5 -17.31 11.26 -16.31
C SER A 5 -16.76 10.16 -17.22
N LEU A 6 -17.05 8.91 -16.86
CA LEU A 6 -16.74 7.76 -17.69
C LEU A 6 -17.61 7.74 -18.95
N ARG A 7 -16.99 7.61 -20.12
CA ARG A 7 -17.67 7.43 -21.42
C ARG A 7 -17.81 5.97 -21.78
N SER A 8 -16.72 5.21 -21.63
CA SER A 8 -16.69 3.79 -21.95
C SER A 8 -15.52 3.09 -21.27
N ILE A 9 -15.59 1.77 -21.15
CA ILE A 9 -14.47 0.92 -20.76
C ILE A 9 -14.16 -0.01 -21.92
N LYS A 10 -12.88 -0.09 -22.32
CA LYS A 10 -12.43 -0.89 -23.45
C LYS A 10 -11.37 -1.91 -23.04
N ASN A 11 -11.47 -3.13 -23.56
CA ASN A 11 -10.42 -4.16 -23.52
C ASN A 11 -9.98 -4.43 -24.95
N GLY A 12 -8.91 -3.78 -25.40
CA GLY A 12 -8.52 -3.76 -26.80
C GLY A 12 -9.64 -3.18 -27.68
N SER A 13 -10.12 -3.94 -28.65
CA SER A 13 -11.23 -3.56 -29.55
C SER A 13 -12.62 -3.77 -28.94
N TYR A 14 -12.73 -4.48 -27.80
CA TYR A 14 -14.00 -4.77 -27.15
C TYR A 14 -14.40 -3.65 -26.20
N THR A 15 -15.62 -3.11 -26.36
CA THR A 15 -16.19 -2.13 -25.43
C THR A 15 -17.11 -2.85 -24.44
N LEU A 16 -16.81 -2.74 -23.16
CA LEU A 16 -17.60 -3.32 -22.07
C LEU A 16 -18.98 -2.65 -22.03
N ARG A 17 -20.02 -3.41 -21.65
CA ARG A 17 -21.40 -2.94 -21.55
C ARG A 17 -21.81 -2.80 -20.09
N GLU A 18 -22.30 -1.62 -19.73
CA GLU A 18 -22.88 -1.38 -18.40
C GLU A 18 -24.09 -2.30 -18.16
N GLY A 19 -24.23 -2.76 -16.92
CA GLY A 19 -25.26 -3.72 -16.57
C GLY A 19 -24.91 -5.18 -16.88
N ARG A 20 -24.16 -5.44 -17.95
CA ARG A 20 -23.71 -6.79 -18.34
C ARG A 20 -22.30 -7.11 -17.83
N ASP A 21 -21.32 -6.28 -18.17
CA ASP A 21 -19.90 -6.52 -17.93
C ASP A 21 -19.39 -5.75 -16.70
N TYR A 22 -20.03 -4.62 -16.39
CA TYR A 22 -19.72 -3.80 -15.22
C TYR A 22 -20.97 -3.06 -14.71
N THR A 23 -20.88 -2.48 -13.51
CA THR A 23 -21.90 -1.59 -12.94
C THR A 23 -21.24 -0.33 -12.39
N ILE A 24 -22.00 0.77 -12.33
CA ILE A 24 -21.57 2.03 -11.69
C ILE A 24 -22.53 2.33 -10.55
N SER A 25 -22.00 2.57 -9.35
CA SER A 25 -22.78 2.97 -8.19
C SER A 25 -21.93 3.88 -7.29
N GLY A 26 -22.48 5.05 -6.91
CA GLY A 26 -21.78 6.00 -6.02
C GLY A 26 -20.41 6.47 -6.53
N GLY A 27 -20.22 6.54 -7.86
CA GLY A 27 -18.92 6.90 -8.46
C GLY A 27 -17.92 5.74 -8.56
N THR A 28 -18.29 4.54 -8.11
CA THR A 28 -17.46 3.33 -8.20
C THR A 28 -17.88 2.48 -9.38
N VAL A 29 -16.91 2.06 -10.20
CA VAL A 29 -17.08 1.07 -11.27
C VAL A 29 -16.74 -0.31 -10.72
N THR A 30 -17.68 -1.24 -10.79
CA THR A 30 -17.47 -2.65 -10.40
C THR A 30 -17.49 -3.54 -11.65
N ILE A 31 -16.38 -4.18 -11.98
CA ILE A 31 -16.30 -5.18 -13.06
C ILE A 31 -16.92 -6.48 -12.55
N LYS A 32 -17.86 -7.05 -13.32
CA LYS A 32 -18.56 -8.27 -12.90
C LYS A 32 -17.67 -9.52 -13.03
N ALA A 33 -17.82 -10.46 -12.10
CA ALA A 33 -17.14 -11.75 -12.14
C ALA A 33 -17.39 -12.49 -13.47
N SER A 34 -18.63 -12.49 -13.97
CA SER A 34 -18.98 -13.11 -15.26
C SER A 34 -18.22 -12.56 -16.46
N TYR A 35 -17.79 -11.30 -16.41
CA TYR A 35 -16.93 -10.75 -17.44
C TYR A 35 -15.47 -11.21 -17.24
N LEU A 36 -14.98 -11.19 -16.00
CA LEU A 36 -13.63 -11.64 -15.67
C LEU A 36 -13.44 -13.12 -16.06
N ASP A 37 -14.43 -13.97 -15.77
CA ASP A 37 -14.45 -15.40 -16.12
C ASP A 37 -14.45 -15.65 -17.64
N SER A 38 -14.90 -14.67 -18.43
CA SER A 38 -14.91 -14.75 -19.91
C SER A 38 -13.57 -14.39 -20.56
N LEU A 39 -12.62 -13.86 -19.80
CA LEU A 39 -11.29 -13.49 -20.30
C LEU A 39 -10.45 -14.73 -20.51
N LYS A 40 -9.71 -14.75 -21.62
CA LYS A 40 -8.72 -15.79 -21.89
C LYS A 40 -7.49 -15.57 -21.02
N GLU A 41 -6.70 -16.62 -20.84
CA GLU A 41 -5.39 -16.51 -20.23
C GLU A 41 -4.54 -15.42 -20.91
N GLY A 42 -3.84 -14.65 -20.08
CA GLY A 42 -2.99 -13.57 -20.55
C GLY A 42 -3.25 -12.22 -19.88
N LYS A 43 -2.59 -11.21 -20.40
CA LYS A 43 -2.69 -9.82 -19.92
C LYS A 43 -3.81 -9.08 -20.67
N HIS A 44 -4.74 -8.51 -19.92
CA HIS A 44 -5.82 -7.67 -20.42
C HIS A 44 -5.70 -6.26 -19.86
N SER A 45 -5.88 -5.24 -20.70
CA SER A 45 -5.81 -3.83 -20.30
C SER A 45 -7.17 -3.18 -20.51
N LEU A 46 -7.85 -2.87 -19.41
CA LEU A 46 -9.10 -2.10 -19.44
C LEU A 46 -8.78 -0.62 -19.43
N THR A 47 -9.04 0.07 -20.54
CA THR A 47 -8.90 1.53 -20.64
C THR A 47 -10.24 2.18 -20.31
N PHE A 48 -10.26 3.10 -19.36
CA PHE A 48 -11.43 3.87 -18.95
C PHE A 48 -11.41 5.20 -19.69
N ASP A 49 -12.16 5.28 -20.79
CA ASP A 49 -12.29 6.50 -21.61
C ASP A 49 -13.09 7.55 -20.85
N MET A 50 -12.45 8.63 -20.48
CA MET A 50 -13.03 9.72 -19.70
C MET A 50 -13.37 10.92 -20.60
N ASN A 51 -14.31 11.77 -20.16
CA ASN A 51 -14.67 12.98 -20.91
C ASN A 51 -13.61 14.11 -20.86
N GLY A 52 -12.46 13.83 -20.25
CA GLY A 52 -11.31 14.74 -20.12
C GLY A 52 -10.27 14.16 -19.16
N GLY A 53 -9.06 14.71 -19.20
CA GLY A 53 -7.93 14.17 -18.42
C GLY A 53 -7.24 13.00 -19.11
N ILE A 54 -6.48 12.23 -18.33
CA ILE A 54 -5.78 11.01 -18.77
C ILE A 54 -6.74 9.83 -18.54
N ASP A 55 -6.89 8.97 -19.55
CA ASP A 55 -7.70 7.75 -19.44
C ASP A 55 -7.00 6.71 -18.54
N PRO A 56 -7.55 6.34 -17.37
CA PRO A 56 -6.95 5.32 -16.51
C PRO A 56 -6.94 3.95 -17.21
N VAL A 57 -5.93 3.14 -16.92
CA VAL A 57 -5.82 1.77 -17.42
C VAL A 57 -5.69 0.79 -16.26
N LEU A 58 -6.62 -0.17 -16.17
CA LEU A 58 -6.55 -1.30 -15.26
C LEU A 58 -5.98 -2.51 -16.00
N THR A 59 -4.90 -3.08 -15.49
CA THR A 59 -4.35 -4.33 -16.00
C THR A 59 -4.90 -5.52 -15.25
N ILE A 60 -5.46 -6.49 -15.97
CA ILE A 60 -5.94 -7.78 -15.46
C ILE A 60 -5.05 -8.86 -16.03
N ILE A 61 -4.51 -9.74 -15.18
CA ILE A 61 -3.73 -10.91 -15.59
C ILE A 61 -4.58 -12.15 -15.28
N VAL A 62 -4.90 -12.93 -16.32
CA VAL A 62 -5.59 -14.22 -16.18
C VAL A 62 -4.56 -15.32 -16.39
N SER A 63 -4.39 -16.18 -15.38
CA SER A 63 -3.50 -17.34 -15.43
C SER A 63 -4.29 -18.63 -15.24
N GLU A 64 -3.90 -19.73 -15.91
CA GLU A 64 -4.47 -21.03 -15.65
C GLU A 64 -4.11 -21.51 -14.23
N THR A 65 -5.11 -21.92 -13.46
CA THR A 65 -4.90 -22.72 -12.26
C THR A 65 -4.79 -24.18 -12.70
N THR A 66 -3.58 -24.71 -12.82
CA THR A 66 -3.40 -26.16 -12.94
C THR A 66 -3.75 -26.80 -11.60
N VAL A 67 -4.96 -27.36 -11.50
CA VAL A 67 -5.33 -28.24 -10.41
C VAL A 67 -4.58 -29.55 -10.62
N VAL A 68 -3.48 -29.76 -9.90
CA VAL A 68 -2.87 -31.08 -9.76
C VAL A 68 -3.76 -31.86 -8.80
N THR A 69 -4.65 -32.68 -9.34
CA THR A 69 -5.39 -33.69 -8.55
C THR A 69 -4.44 -34.81 -8.21
N ASP A 70 -3.83 -34.76 -7.03
CA ASP A 70 -3.29 -35.94 -6.37
C ASP A 70 -4.37 -36.46 -5.43
N THR A 71 -4.89 -37.64 -5.76
CA THR A 71 -5.90 -38.38 -4.99
C THR A 71 -5.24 -39.06 -3.83
N THR A 72 -5.33 -38.50 -2.62
CA THR A 72 -5.39 -39.26 -1.37
C THR A 72 -6.21 -38.50 -0.33
N GLU A 73 -7.32 -39.11 0.07
CA GLU A 73 -8.24 -38.62 1.08
C GLU A 73 -7.56 -38.42 2.43
N THR A 74 -7.80 -37.31 3.13
CA THR A 74 -8.47 -37.25 4.44
C THR A 74 -8.37 -35.87 5.06
N ASP A 75 -9.52 -35.45 5.53
CA ASP A 75 -9.84 -34.59 6.66
C ASP A 75 -9.94 -33.09 6.44
N THR A 76 -11.14 -32.65 6.76
CA THR A 76 -11.72 -31.33 6.80
C THR A 76 -10.99 -30.33 7.69
N GLN A 77 -10.54 -29.21 7.11
CA GLN A 77 -10.55 -27.88 7.75
C GLN A 77 -10.65 -26.80 6.67
N ASP A 78 -11.46 -25.76 6.94
CA ASP A 78 -11.70 -24.60 6.08
C ASP A 78 -10.38 -23.93 5.63
N GLU A 79 -9.87 -24.28 4.47
CA GLU A 79 -8.77 -23.56 3.85
C GLU A 79 -9.32 -22.44 2.95
N LYS A 80 -9.09 -21.20 3.38
CA LYS A 80 -9.15 -19.99 2.58
C LYS A 80 -8.36 -20.25 1.28
N PRO A 81 -8.90 -19.95 0.08
CA PRO A 81 -8.17 -20.19 -1.17
C PRO A 81 -6.87 -19.40 -1.16
N THR A 82 -5.76 -20.09 -1.06
CA THR A 82 -4.41 -19.56 -1.25
C THR A 82 -4.20 -19.36 -2.75
N VAL A 83 -4.25 -18.12 -3.20
CA VAL A 83 -3.76 -17.76 -4.53
C VAL A 83 -2.24 -17.96 -4.50
N GLU A 84 -1.73 -18.98 -5.18
CA GLU A 84 -0.29 -19.09 -5.42
C GLU A 84 0.17 -17.89 -6.24
N VAL A 85 0.78 -16.95 -5.55
CA VAL A 85 1.42 -15.80 -6.19
C VAL A 85 2.76 -16.29 -6.71
N THR A 86 2.86 -16.52 -8.01
CA THR A 86 4.17 -16.73 -8.66
C THR A 86 5.05 -15.52 -8.33
N ALA A 87 6.20 -15.76 -7.68
CA ALA A 87 7.12 -14.72 -7.28
C ALA A 87 7.54 -13.89 -8.51
N LYS A 88 7.01 -12.67 -8.62
CA LYS A 88 7.37 -11.77 -9.71
C LYS A 88 8.84 -11.34 -9.62
N PHE A 89 9.36 -11.26 -8.40
CA PHE A 89 10.67 -10.69 -8.13
C PHE A 89 11.71 -11.77 -7.86
N GLU A 90 12.79 -11.72 -8.61
CA GLU A 90 13.90 -12.69 -8.50
C GLU A 90 14.62 -12.63 -7.15
N ASP A 91 14.56 -11.48 -6.48
CA ASP A 91 15.18 -11.21 -5.17
C ASP A 91 14.19 -11.38 -3.98
N VAL A 92 13.01 -11.99 -4.22
CA VAL A 92 12.01 -12.35 -3.20
C VAL A 92 11.70 -13.83 -3.35
N LYS A 93 12.17 -14.65 -2.39
CA LYS A 93 12.04 -16.11 -2.42
C LYS A 93 10.95 -16.58 -1.47
N SER A 94 10.32 -17.72 -1.77
CA SER A 94 9.24 -18.30 -0.94
C SER A 94 9.65 -18.63 0.50
N GLY A 95 10.95 -18.73 0.77
CA GLY A 95 11.49 -18.91 2.12
C GLY A 95 11.81 -17.62 2.87
N ASP A 96 11.65 -16.46 2.24
CA ASP A 96 11.90 -15.19 2.89
C ASP A 96 10.74 -14.83 3.84
N TRP A 97 11.05 -14.36 5.04
CA TRP A 97 10.03 -13.98 6.03
C TRP A 97 9.06 -12.90 5.55
N PHE A 98 9.44 -12.13 4.55
CA PHE A 98 8.66 -11.06 3.95
C PHE A 98 7.97 -11.46 2.63
N TYR A 99 8.09 -12.71 2.21
CA TYR A 99 7.57 -13.18 0.91
C TYR A 99 6.07 -12.86 0.74
N ASP A 100 5.26 -13.30 1.68
CA ASP A 100 3.81 -13.08 1.64
C ASP A 100 3.45 -11.60 1.69
N ALA A 101 4.15 -10.84 2.52
CA ALA A 101 3.93 -9.41 2.66
C ALA A 101 4.25 -8.63 1.38
N VAL A 102 5.36 -8.94 0.72
CA VAL A 102 5.73 -8.30 -0.54
C VAL A 102 4.72 -8.63 -1.63
N ASN A 103 4.31 -9.89 -1.74
CA ASN A 103 3.30 -10.29 -2.71
C ASN A 103 1.94 -9.63 -2.44
N TYR A 104 1.50 -9.60 -1.18
CA TYR A 104 0.26 -8.94 -0.78
C TYR A 104 0.24 -7.46 -1.18
N ILE A 105 1.27 -6.71 -0.80
CA ILE A 105 1.36 -5.26 -1.05
C ILE A 105 1.58 -4.95 -2.54
N TYR A 106 2.32 -5.81 -3.25
CA TYR A 106 2.47 -5.69 -4.71
C TYR A 106 1.14 -5.91 -5.44
N ASN A 107 0.40 -6.96 -5.08
CA ASN A 107 -0.91 -7.26 -5.68
C ASN A 107 -1.97 -6.20 -5.34
N ALA A 108 -1.86 -5.56 -4.17
CA ALA A 108 -2.67 -4.40 -3.80
C ALA A 108 -2.30 -3.12 -4.58
N GLY A 109 -1.26 -3.15 -5.42
CA GLY A 109 -0.79 -1.99 -6.18
C GLY A 109 -0.13 -0.90 -5.33
N LEU A 110 0.23 -1.19 -4.07
CA LEU A 110 0.75 -0.21 -3.12
C LEU A 110 2.26 -0.06 -3.18
N MET A 111 2.98 -1.14 -3.50
CA MET A 111 4.41 -1.07 -3.75
C MET A 111 4.74 -1.78 -5.06
N VAL A 112 5.63 -1.20 -5.83
CA VAL A 112 6.15 -1.78 -7.08
C VAL A 112 7.60 -2.20 -6.91
N GLY A 113 8.13 -2.98 -7.86
CA GLY A 113 9.56 -3.29 -7.92
C GLY A 113 10.41 -2.03 -8.19
N THR A 114 11.70 -2.12 -7.90
CA THR A 114 12.70 -1.14 -8.34
C THR A 114 13.09 -1.35 -9.80
N SER A 115 12.77 -2.55 -10.34
CA SER A 115 12.79 -2.91 -11.75
C SER A 115 11.65 -3.90 -12.04
N ASP A 116 11.55 -4.38 -13.28
CA ASP A 116 10.53 -5.36 -13.67
C ASP A 116 10.68 -6.70 -12.92
N THR A 117 11.89 -7.07 -12.52
CA THR A 117 12.19 -8.35 -11.86
C THR A 117 12.77 -8.22 -10.45
N THR A 118 12.95 -7.01 -9.93
CA THR A 118 13.63 -6.77 -8.66
C THR A 118 12.75 -5.93 -7.73
N PHE A 119 12.53 -6.39 -6.51
CA PHE A 119 11.85 -5.63 -5.46
C PHE A 119 12.78 -4.78 -4.62
N SER A 120 14.04 -5.21 -4.46
CA SER A 120 15.06 -4.61 -3.59
C SER A 120 14.65 -4.59 -2.11
N PRO A 121 14.37 -5.74 -1.49
CA PRO A 121 13.73 -5.84 -0.18
C PRO A 121 14.52 -5.15 0.95
N TYR A 122 15.83 -5.13 0.86
CA TYR A 122 16.71 -4.56 1.89
C TYR A 122 17.11 -3.09 1.65
N THR A 123 16.61 -2.48 0.57
CA THR A 123 16.82 -1.04 0.33
C THR A 123 15.92 -0.22 1.26
N ASN A 124 16.44 0.90 1.76
CA ASN A 124 15.68 1.81 2.62
C ASN A 124 14.52 2.46 1.85
N THR A 125 13.40 2.62 2.53
CA THR A 125 12.26 3.37 2.03
C THR A 125 12.43 4.85 2.37
N THR A 126 12.08 5.74 1.45
CA THR A 126 12.13 7.18 1.71
C THR A 126 10.81 7.70 2.29
N ARG A 127 10.84 8.90 2.88
CA ARG A 127 9.65 9.58 3.40
C ARG A 127 8.63 9.87 2.29
N GLY A 128 9.10 10.27 1.12
CA GLY A 128 8.26 10.47 -0.06
C GLY A 128 7.56 9.18 -0.52
N MET A 129 8.26 8.05 -0.48
CA MET A 129 7.68 6.75 -0.83
C MET A 129 6.52 6.36 0.11
N ILE A 130 6.70 6.48 1.43
CA ILE A 130 5.63 6.13 2.39
C ILE A 130 4.39 6.99 2.15
N VAL A 131 4.56 8.28 1.97
CA VAL A 131 3.44 9.19 1.74
C VAL A 131 2.72 8.88 0.43
N THR A 132 3.48 8.51 -0.62
CA THR A 132 2.92 8.10 -1.90
C THR A 132 2.12 6.80 -1.77
N ILE A 133 2.59 5.84 -0.98
CA ILE A 133 1.85 4.59 -0.73
C ILE A 133 0.51 4.89 -0.06
N LEU A 134 0.48 5.72 1.00
CA LEU A 134 -0.76 6.08 1.68
C LEU A 134 -1.71 6.88 0.78
N HIS A 135 -1.16 7.75 -0.07
CA HIS A 135 -1.93 8.50 -1.06
C HIS A 135 -2.56 7.57 -2.10
N THR A 136 -1.81 6.57 -2.57
CA THR A 136 -2.31 5.54 -3.48
C THR A 136 -3.42 4.70 -2.82
N LEU A 137 -3.27 4.36 -1.55
CA LEU A 137 -4.28 3.64 -0.77
C LEU A 137 -5.61 4.40 -0.70
N GLU A 138 -5.57 5.74 -0.70
CA GLU A 138 -6.75 6.60 -0.76
C GLU A 138 -7.27 6.87 -2.19
N GLY A 139 -6.74 6.18 -3.20
CA GLY A 139 -7.14 6.39 -4.59
C GLY A 139 -6.56 7.65 -5.21
N SER A 140 -5.44 8.14 -4.70
CA SER A 140 -4.69 9.30 -5.20
C SER A 140 -5.54 10.57 -5.33
N PRO A 141 -6.19 11.05 -4.25
CA PRO A 141 -7.03 12.23 -4.31
C PRO A 141 -6.22 13.48 -4.67
N MET A 142 -6.75 14.30 -5.57
CA MET A 142 -6.10 15.57 -5.92
C MET A 142 -6.03 16.48 -4.69
N PRO A 143 -4.84 17.01 -4.36
CA PRO A 143 -4.70 17.90 -3.21
C PRO A 143 -5.40 19.23 -3.47
N ASN A 144 -6.08 19.75 -2.46
CA ASN A 144 -6.77 21.06 -2.53
C ASN A 144 -5.82 22.26 -2.34
N THR A 145 -4.58 22.00 -1.95
CA THR A 145 -3.56 23.02 -1.66
C THR A 145 -2.21 22.59 -2.19
N THR A 146 -1.34 23.54 -2.44
CA THR A 146 0.08 23.25 -2.66
C THR A 146 0.73 22.84 -1.33
N ASN A 147 1.76 21.97 -1.40
CA ASN A 147 2.57 21.71 -0.22
C ASN A 147 3.33 22.99 0.19
N GLY A 148 3.50 23.18 1.50
CA GLY A 148 4.23 24.35 2.04
C GLY A 148 5.74 24.11 2.19
N PHE A 149 6.31 23.08 1.53
CA PHE A 149 7.70 22.66 1.68
C PHE A 149 8.55 23.14 0.50
N THR A 150 9.70 23.75 0.80
CA THR A 150 10.59 24.31 -0.21
C THR A 150 11.44 23.27 -0.94
N ASP A 151 11.58 22.09 -0.34
CA ASP A 151 12.33 20.95 -0.87
C ASP A 151 11.46 19.90 -1.58
N VAL A 152 10.17 20.18 -1.75
CA VAL A 152 9.23 19.34 -2.52
C VAL A 152 8.92 20.02 -3.84
N GLY A 153 9.63 19.60 -4.90
CA GLY A 153 9.46 20.13 -6.25
C GLY A 153 8.09 19.81 -6.85
N ALA A 154 7.66 20.62 -7.84
CA ALA A 154 6.33 20.52 -8.45
C ALA A 154 6.14 19.25 -9.31
N ASP A 155 7.22 18.69 -9.86
CA ASP A 155 7.15 17.60 -10.86
C ASP A 155 7.71 16.26 -10.32
N LYS A 156 7.60 16.03 -9.02
CA LYS A 156 8.07 14.80 -8.40
C LYS A 156 6.90 13.84 -8.19
N TYR A 157 7.16 12.52 -8.23
CA TYR A 157 6.13 11.48 -8.04
C TYR A 157 5.40 11.59 -6.69
N TYR A 158 6.04 12.22 -5.70
CA TYR A 158 5.50 12.41 -4.34
C TYR A 158 4.84 13.78 -4.13
N THR A 159 4.86 14.68 -5.10
CA THR A 159 4.41 16.09 -4.91
C THR A 159 2.98 16.17 -4.39
N ASP A 160 2.03 15.55 -5.09
CA ASP A 160 0.61 15.57 -4.73
C ASP A 160 0.36 14.79 -3.44
N ALA A 161 1.07 13.67 -3.25
CA ALA A 161 0.98 12.87 -2.04
C ALA A 161 1.42 13.66 -0.79
N VAL A 162 2.52 14.42 -0.87
CA VAL A 162 3.01 15.26 0.23
C VAL A 162 2.04 16.41 0.51
N ALA A 163 1.50 17.04 -0.54
CA ALA A 163 0.52 18.12 -0.39
C ALA A 163 -0.76 17.60 0.31
N TRP A 164 -1.29 16.45 -0.15
CA TRP A 164 -2.45 15.81 0.45
C TRP A 164 -2.20 15.40 1.91
N ALA A 165 -1.09 14.73 2.20
CA ALA A 165 -0.79 14.24 3.53
C ALA A 165 -0.54 15.36 4.53
N SER A 166 0.10 16.44 4.09
CA SER A 166 0.32 17.64 4.91
C SER A 166 -0.99 18.37 5.22
N ALA A 167 -1.86 18.55 4.21
CA ALA A 167 -3.17 19.18 4.38
C ALA A 167 -4.06 18.41 5.38
N ASN A 168 -3.95 17.07 5.40
CA ASN A 168 -4.69 16.19 6.28
C ASN A 168 -3.96 15.86 7.61
N LYS A 169 -2.84 16.55 7.91
CA LYS A 169 -2.06 16.38 9.14
C LYS A 169 -1.49 14.96 9.34
N ILE A 170 -1.38 14.19 8.27
CA ILE A 170 -0.78 12.85 8.28
C ILE A 170 0.74 12.98 8.45
N VAL A 171 1.32 13.99 7.82
CA VAL A 171 2.75 14.29 7.93
C VAL A 171 3.01 15.74 8.32
N SER A 172 4.15 15.95 8.96
CA SER A 172 4.76 17.26 9.18
C SER A 172 6.20 17.25 8.69
N GLY A 173 6.74 18.46 8.44
CA GLY A 173 8.16 18.63 8.13
C GLY A 173 9.04 18.70 9.39
N TYR A 174 10.31 18.93 9.15
CA TYR A 174 11.34 19.11 10.20
C TYR A 174 11.43 20.56 10.70
N GLY A 175 10.50 21.42 10.32
CA GLY A 175 10.57 22.87 10.50
C GLY A 175 11.18 23.57 9.27
N ASN A 176 11.19 24.91 9.27
CA ASN A 176 11.73 25.74 8.19
C ASN A 176 11.22 25.37 6.78
N SER A 177 9.97 24.89 6.69
CA SER A 177 9.36 24.41 5.43
C SER A 177 10.15 23.30 4.73
N ILE A 178 10.81 22.40 5.49
CA ILE A 178 11.57 21.25 4.98
C ILE A 178 10.81 19.96 5.29
N PHE A 179 10.56 19.13 4.27
CA PHE A 179 9.95 17.79 4.40
C PHE A 179 10.95 16.65 4.32
N SER A 180 12.02 16.82 3.56
CA SER A 180 13.05 15.82 3.24
C SER A 180 12.48 14.54 2.58
N PRO A 181 11.83 14.66 1.41
CA PRO A 181 11.14 13.53 0.76
C PRO A 181 12.06 12.37 0.39
N ASP A 182 13.31 12.67 0.03
CA ASP A 182 14.29 11.68 -0.43
C ASP A 182 15.12 11.06 0.71
N ASN A 183 14.96 11.55 1.95
CA ASN A 183 15.60 10.95 3.11
C ASN A 183 14.93 9.62 3.47
N SER A 184 15.74 8.63 3.88
CA SER A 184 15.23 7.38 4.43
C SER A 184 14.35 7.66 5.64
N ILE A 185 13.22 6.95 5.74
CA ILE A 185 12.31 7.06 6.88
C ILE A 185 12.81 6.16 8.02
N THR A 186 12.82 6.67 9.25
CA THR A 186 13.07 5.83 10.41
C THR A 186 11.81 5.08 10.85
N ARG A 187 12.00 4.00 11.60
CA ARG A 187 10.88 3.20 12.11
C ARG A 187 9.95 4.02 13.00
N GLU A 188 10.49 4.85 13.89
CA GLU A 188 9.66 5.72 14.74
C GLU A 188 8.91 6.80 13.93
N GLN A 189 9.51 7.35 12.86
CA GLN A 189 8.83 8.27 11.95
C GLN A 189 7.68 7.57 11.21
N MET A 190 7.91 6.34 10.76
CA MET A 190 6.88 5.55 10.10
C MET A 190 5.70 5.26 11.06
N ALA A 191 5.97 4.93 12.33
CA ALA A 191 4.92 4.73 13.33
C ALA A 191 4.04 5.97 13.49
N VAL A 192 4.64 7.17 13.56
CA VAL A 192 3.89 8.44 13.66
C VAL A 192 3.03 8.67 12.42
N ILE A 193 3.58 8.47 11.22
CA ILE A 193 2.81 8.65 9.98
C ILE A 193 1.62 7.69 9.92
N LEU A 194 1.83 6.41 10.27
CA LEU A 194 0.75 5.41 10.27
C LEU A 194 -0.33 5.71 11.33
N MET A 195 0.06 6.15 12.53
CA MET A 195 -0.89 6.53 13.57
C MET A 195 -1.72 7.75 13.15
N ASN A 196 -1.07 8.78 12.60
CA ASN A 196 -1.77 9.96 12.09
C ASN A 196 -2.73 9.61 10.94
N TYR A 197 -2.29 8.71 10.05
CA TYR A 197 -3.15 8.21 8.98
C TYR A 197 -4.35 7.43 9.53
N ALA A 198 -4.14 6.57 10.53
CA ALA A 198 -5.23 5.87 11.21
C ALA A 198 -6.24 6.84 11.84
N GLN A 199 -5.75 7.91 12.50
CA GLN A 199 -6.60 8.99 13.03
C GLN A 199 -7.37 9.73 11.93
N TYR A 200 -6.72 10.05 10.82
CA TYR A 200 -7.36 10.66 9.65
C TYR A 200 -8.52 9.80 9.13
N LYS A 201 -8.37 8.47 9.14
CA LYS A 201 -9.40 7.50 8.75
C LYS A 201 -10.49 7.29 9.82
N GLY A 202 -10.30 7.81 11.03
CA GLY A 202 -11.20 7.56 12.16
C GLY A 202 -11.07 6.17 12.76
N TYR A 203 -9.96 5.46 12.53
CA TYR A 203 -9.69 4.18 13.16
C TYR A 203 -9.32 4.38 14.63
N ASP A 204 -9.56 3.35 15.44
CA ASP A 204 -9.18 3.39 16.86
C ASP A 204 -7.65 3.34 17.01
N VAL A 205 -7.11 4.35 17.66
CA VAL A 205 -5.69 4.47 17.99
C VAL A 205 -5.46 4.54 19.49
N SER A 206 -6.37 4.03 20.30
CA SER A 206 -6.32 4.17 21.76
C SER A 206 -5.42 3.13 22.46
N THR A 207 -5.16 2.00 21.81
CA THR A 207 -4.35 0.91 22.38
C THR A 207 -2.90 1.34 22.63
N ARG A 208 -2.31 0.84 23.73
CA ARG A 208 -0.88 1.11 24.06
C ARG A 208 -0.23 -0.13 24.62
N ALA A 209 1.01 -0.35 24.20
CA ALA A 209 1.89 -1.37 24.75
C ALA A 209 2.90 -0.74 25.73
N ASP A 210 3.30 -1.50 26.72
CA ASP A 210 4.46 -1.16 27.54
C ASP A 210 5.74 -1.42 26.74
N LEU A 211 6.49 -0.37 26.46
CA LEU A 211 7.76 -0.43 25.71
C LEU A 211 8.99 -0.57 26.61
N SER A 212 8.83 -0.52 27.94
CA SER A 212 9.95 -0.68 28.89
C SER A 212 10.60 -2.07 28.85
N LYS A 213 9.89 -3.05 28.30
CA LYS A 213 10.37 -4.41 28.05
C LYS A 213 11.47 -4.49 26.96
N PHE A 214 11.61 -3.48 26.11
CA PHE A 214 12.64 -3.43 25.08
C PHE A 214 13.88 -2.70 25.58
N ALA A 215 15.04 -3.26 25.27
CA ALA A 215 16.32 -2.73 25.73
C ALA A 215 16.61 -1.30 25.23
N ASP A 216 15.97 -0.92 24.13
CA ASP A 216 16.11 0.39 23.50
C ASP A 216 14.83 1.25 23.59
N GLY A 217 13.88 0.85 24.43
CA GLY A 217 12.63 1.59 24.62
C GLY A 217 12.81 3.02 25.14
N GLU A 218 13.88 3.28 25.91
CA GLU A 218 14.22 4.61 26.41
C GLU A 218 14.75 5.56 25.30
N TYR A 219 15.31 5.00 24.22
CA TYR A 219 15.89 5.77 23.11
C TYR A 219 14.83 6.21 22.08
N ILE A 220 13.57 5.81 22.25
CA ILE A 220 12.48 6.32 21.41
C ILE A 220 12.34 7.82 21.64
N SER A 221 12.33 8.59 20.55
CA SER A 221 12.15 10.03 20.60
C SER A 221 10.86 10.41 21.33
N PRO A 222 10.86 11.44 22.20
CA PRO A 222 9.65 11.83 22.96
C PRO A 222 8.40 12.04 22.08
N TRP A 223 8.58 12.59 20.89
CA TRP A 223 7.49 12.83 19.93
C TRP A 223 6.94 11.56 19.29
N ALA A 224 7.68 10.45 19.33
CA ALA A 224 7.29 9.18 18.72
C ALA A 224 6.80 8.13 19.73
N LYS A 225 6.97 8.36 21.04
CA LYS A 225 6.67 7.36 22.10
C LYS A 225 5.24 6.85 22.02
N ASP A 226 4.28 7.74 21.81
CA ASP A 226 2.87 7.39 21.73
C ASP A 226 2.58 6.52 20.51
N ALA A 227 3.08 6.91 19.35
CA ALA A 227 2.91 6.18 18.11
C ALA A 227 3.62 4.82 18.10
N MET A 228 4.82 4.75 18.66
CA MET A 228 5.55 3.48 18.79
C MET A 228 4.84 2.51 19.75
N SER A 229 4.27 3.03 20.85
CA SER A 229 3.48 2.25 21.79
C SER A 229 2.21 1.69 21.13
N TRP A 230 1.50 2.52 20.39
CA TRP A 230 0.36 2.11 19.58
C TRP A 230 0.75 1.07 18.52
N ALA A 231 1.76 1.35 17.71
CA ALA A 231 2.21 0.45 16.64
C ALA A 231 2.67 -0.93 17.17
N ASN A 232 3.26 -0.96 18.38
CA ASN A 232 3.61 -2.23 19.03
C ASN A 232 2.37 -2.95 19.56
N ALA A 233 1.41 -2.24 20.17
CA ALA A 233 0.15 -2.81 20.66
C ALA A 233 -0.66 -3.46 19.53
N GLU A 234 -0.73 -2.79 18.37
CA GLU A 234 -1.41 -3.29 17.17
C GLU A 234 -0.61 -4.38 16.42
N GLY A 235 0.59 -4.71 16.88
CA GLY A 235 1.44 -5.72 16.25
C GLY A 235 2.09 -5.28 14.94
N LEU A 236 2.08 -3.98 14.63
CA LEU A 236 2.71 -3.43 13.43
C LEU A 236 4.23 -3.41 13.53
N MET A 237 4.75 -3.11 14.72
CA MET A 237 6.18 -3.00 14.98
C MET A 237 6.56 -3.79 16.24
N GLN A 238 6.91 -5.06 16.07
CA GLN A 238 7.20 -5.95 17.19
C GLN A 238 8.68 -5.95 17.63
N GLY A 239 9.57 -5.38 16.81
CA GLY A 239 10.99 -5.41 17.05
C GLY A 239 11.65 -6.75 16.71
N SER A 240 12.91 -6.90 17.05
CA SER A 240 13.72 -8.11 16.89
C SER A 240 14.76 -8.18 17.98
N GLY A 241 15.03 -9.37 18.56
CA GLY A 241 16.06 -9.56 19.56
C GLY A 241 15.92 -8.65 20.79
N ASN A 242 14.72 -8.38 21.26
CA ASN A 242 14.42 -7.48 22.37
C ASN A 242 14.72 -5.99 22.09
N GLN A 243 14.75 -5.57 20.84
CA GLN A 243 14.94 -4.18 20.42
C GLN A 243 13.86 -3.74 19.42
N LEU A 244 13.41 -2.50 19.54
CA LEU A 244 12.46 -1.85 18.59
C LEU A 244 13.17 -1.16 17.43
N MET A 245 14.42 -0.76 17.64
CA MET A 245 15.26 -0.05 16.68
C MET A 245 14.60 1.22 16.13
N PRO A 246 14.15 2.16 17.01
CA PRO A 246 13.32 3.30 16.60
C PRO A 246 13.99 4.21 15.58
N ALA A 247 15.30 4.44 15.72
CA ALA A 247 16.07 5.31 14.84
C ALA A 247 16.59 4.63 13.57
N ASP A 248 16.43 3.30 13.44
CA ASP A 248 16.86 2.58 12.25
C ASP A 248 15.96 2.90 11.06
N ASN A 249 16.53 2.93 9.87
CA ASN A 249 15.79 3.12 8.64
C ASN A 249 14.90 1.91 8.34
N ALA A 250 13.68 2.16 7.90
CA ALA A 250 12.76 1.11 7.50
C ALA A 250 13.09 0.61 6.09
N GLN A 251 13.42 -0.66 5.99
CA GLN A 251 13.67 -1.34 4.71
C GLN A 251 12.36 -1.67 4.00
N ARG A 252 12.39 -1.81 2.68
CA ARG A 252 11.20 -2.06 1.85
C ARG A 252 10.45 -3.34 2.25
N CYS A 253 11.15 -4.41 2.60
CA CYS A 253 10.51 -5.64 3.11
C CYS A 253 9.81 -5.42 4.45
N GLN A 254 10.39 -4.64 5.35
CA GLN A 254 9.77 -4.29 6.63
C GLN A 254 8.54 -3.41 6.42
N VAL A 255 8.63 -2.44 5.51
CA VAL A 255 7.50 -1.58 5.13
C VAL A 255 6.35 -2.41 4.57
N ALA A 256 6.63 -3.37 3.67
CA ALA A 256 5.62 -4.27 3.14
C ALA A 256 4.90 -5.06 4.25
N ALA A 257 5.64 -5.63 5.19
CA ALA A 257 5.08 -6.39 6.31
C ALA A 257 4.24 -5.51 7.26
N ILE A 258 4.70 -4.31 7.55
CA ILE A 258 3.97 -3.35 8.40
C ILE A 258 2.67 -2.91 7.70
N LEU A 259 2.71 -2.61 6.41
CA LEU A 259 1.53 -2.22 5.64
C LEU A 259 0.52 -3.37 5.49
N GLN A 260 0.96 -4.60 5.24
CA GLN A 260 0.08 -5.76 5.25
C GLN A 260 -0.63 -5.88 6.60
N SER A 261 0.14 -5.86 7.71
CA SER A 261 -0.44 -5.94 9.05
C SER A 261 -1.42 -4.81 9.33
N PHE A 262 -1.12 -3.58 8.87
CA PHE A 262 -2.01 -2.43 9.00
C PHE A 262 -3.34 -2.66 8.28
N LEU A 263 -3.28 -3.11 7.02
CA LEU A 263 -4.47 -3.36 6.21
C LEU A 263 -5.33 -4.51 6.75
N GLU A 264 -4.70 -5.57 7.26
CA GLU A 264 -5.41 -6.74 7.76
C GLU A 264 -6.01 -6.54 9.17
N ARG A 265 -5.46 -5.65 10.00
CA ARG A 265 -5.84 -5.50 11.41
C ARG A 265 -6.60 -4.22 11.70
N ILE A 266 -6.24 -3.12 11.07
CA ILE A 266 -6.72 -1.78 11.41
C ILE A 266 -7.68 -1.23 10.35
N ALA A 267 -7.35 -1.36 9.08
CA ALA A 267 -8.13 -0.82 7.97
C ALA A 267 -9.25 -1.77 7.50
N LYS A 268 -9.99 -2.36 8.45
CA LYS A 268 -11.11 -3.28 8.17
C LYS A 268 -12.40 -2.55 7.91
#